data_c3bd0f44ba649097649048bde0216434
#
_entry.id   c3bd0f44ba649097649048bde0216434
#
_cell.length_a   1.000
_cell.length_b   1.000
_cell.length_c   1.000
_cell.angle_alpha   90.00
_cell.angle_beta   90.00
_cell.angle_gamma   90.00
#
_symmetry.space_group_name_H-M   'P 1'
#
loop_
_entity.id
_entity.type
_entity.pdbx_description
1 polymer ?
#
loop_
_entity_poly.entity_id
_entity_poly.type
_entity_poly.pdbx_seq_one_letter_code
_entity_poly.pdbx_strand_id
1 'polypeptide(L)'
;MKRIALLFVAAMFATLTFAQTTMPIDPKTEKICFRKVINTVGSQDEVFSRIYSQFMNTYYKSPATIIQQNDGRTMKGKHQFQLDNGDAMKSKWPWVTYYFTIEVREGRVRYTLTDFMQKTQSNHPCEEWMNKEDPLYQPIWDKYLEQITAFAEDWGKKFEEGLVPEKIIEEEEW
;
A
#
# COMPACT_ATOMS: atom_id res chain seq x y z
N MET A 1 -58.01 -7.57 39.73
CA MET A 1 -56.61 -7.10 39.83
C MET A 1 -55.92 -7.48 38.53
N LYS A 2 -55.82 -6.51 37.62
CA LYS A 2 -55.21 -6.78 36.27
C LYS A 2 -53.73 -6.46 36.34
N ARG A 3 -52.87 -7.45 36.09
CA ARG A 3 -51.42 -7.28 35.98
C ARG A 3 -51.11 -6.88 34.56
N ILE A 4 -50.65 -5.63 34.38
CA ILE A 4 -50.15 -5.11 33.12
C ILE A 4 -48.67 -5.50 33.03
N ALA A 5 -48.33 -6.40 32.09
CA ALA A 5 -46.97 -6.72 31.76
C ALA A 5 -46.45 -5.68 30.74
N LEU A 6 -45.50 -4.86 31.20
CA LEU A 6 -44.80 -3.89 30.33
C LEU A 6 -43.67 -4.66 29.60
N LEU A 7 -43.87 -4.88 28.32
CA LEU A 7 -42.83 -5.40 27.42
C LEU A 7 -41.92 -4.23 27.00
N PHE A 8 -40.73 -4.17 27.60
CA PHE A 8 -39.63 -3.33 27.08
C PHE A 8 -39.04 -3.98 25.86
N VAL A 9 -39.39 -3.48 24.68
CA VAL A 9 -38.66 -3.77 23.43
C VAL A 9 -37.45 -2.86 23.41
N ALA A 10 -36.31 -3.40 23.81
CA ALA A 10 -35.02 -2.77 23.61
C ALA A 10 -34.64 -2.86 22.11
N ALA A 11 -34.89 -1.80 21.37
CA ALA A 11 -34.39 -1.65 20.02
C ALA A 11 -32.86 -1.47 20.09
N MET A 12 -32.15 -2.58 19.83
CA MET A 12 -30.71 -2.57 19.61
C MET A 12 -30.43 -1.87 18.27
N PHE A 13 -30.18 -0.60 18.28
CA PHE A 13 -29.56 0.10 17.16
C PHE A 13 -28.12 -0.38 17.06
N ALA A 14 -27.88 -1.39 16.22
CA ALA A 14 -26.55 -1.72 15.75
C ALA A 14 -26.08 -0.55 14.88
N THR A 15 -25.36 0.38 15.48
CA THR A 15 -24.61 1.39 14.73
C THR A 15 -23.50 0.64 13.99
N LEU A 16 -23.70 0.44 12.69
CA LEU A 16 -22.62 0.07 11.78
C LEU A 16 -21.63 1.24 11.78
N THR A 17 -20.68 1.21 12.69
CA THR A 17 -19.49 2.05 12.60
C THR A 17 -18.71 1.55 11.39
N PHE A 18 -18.91 2.20 10.25
CA PHE A 18 -17.94 2.14 9.17
C PHE A 18 -16.62 2.63 9.78
N ALA A 19 -15.69 1.73 10.02
CA ALA A 19 -14.34 2.10 10.36
C ALA A 19 -13.82 2.94 9.19
N GLN A 20 -13.82 4.24 9.35
CA GLN A 20 -13.16 5.15 8.43
C GLN A 20 -11.70 4.72 8.44
N THR A 21 -11.25 4.11 7.34
CA THR A 21 -9.84 3.74 7.17
C THR A 21 -9.05 5.03 7.21
N THR A 22 -8.45 5.32 8.37
CA THR A 22 -7.64 6.53 8.54
C THR A 22 -6.38 6.31 7.72
N MET A 23 -6.18 7.14 6.68
CA MET A 23 -4.97 7.10 5.87
C MET A 23 -3.74 7.30 6.76
N PRO A 24 -2.71 6.45 6.64
CA PRO A 24 -1.49 6.63 7.41
C PRO A 24 -0.72 7.84 6.88
N ILE A 25 -0.55 8.84 7.75
CA ILE A 25 0.16 10.10 7.43
C ILE A 25 1.47 10.15 8.21
N ASP A 26 2.57 10.43 7.52
CA ASP A 26 3.84 10.70 8.17
C ASP A 26 3.81 12.09 8.81
N PRO A 27 3.95 12.22 10.15
CA PRO A 27 3.78 13.49 10.86
C PRO A 27 4.86 14.54 10.52
N LYS A 28 5.95 14.14 9.87
CA LYS A 28 7.03 15.07 9.50
C LYS A 28 6.84 15.66 8.11
N THR A 29 6.28 14.87 7.20
CA THR A 29 6.12 15.28 5.80
C THR A 29 4.69 15.59 5.43
N GLU A 30 3.73 15.26 6.31
CA GLU A 30 2.28 15.38 6.10
C GLU A 30 1.77 14.60 4.88
N LYS A 31 2.56 13.61 4.43
CA LYS A 31 2.24 12.79 3.26
C LYS A 31 1.66 11.44 3.64
N ILE A 32 0.82 10.91 2.77
CA ILE A 32 0.38 9.51 2.83
C ILE A 32 1.64 8.64 2.79
N CYS A 33 1.80 7.79 3.82
CA CYS A 33 3.02 7.00 4.00
C CYS A 33 2.72 5.63 4.59
N PHE A 34 2.78 4.60 3.74
CA PHE A 34 2.73 3.22 4.19
C PHE A 34 4.16 2.75 4.44
N ARG A 35 4.47 2.40 5.69
CA ARG A 35 5.81 1.98 6.11
C ARG A 35 5.72 0.76 7.00
N LYS A 36 6.57 -0.23 6.74
CA LYS A 36 6.69 -1.43 7.59
C LYS A 36 8.14 -1.85 7.73
N VAL A 37 8.49 -2.33 8.92
CA VAL A 37 9.75 -3.02 9.19
C VAL A 37 9.44 -4.50 9.33
N ILE A 38 10.20 -5.32 8.64
CA ILE A 38 10.03 -6.78 8.57
C ILE A 38 11.35 -7.39 9.01
N ASN A 39 11.28 -8.33 9.96
CA ASN A 39 12.43 -9.15 10.32
C ASN A 39 12.63 -10.23 9.26
N THR A 40 13.88 -10.46 8.87
CA THR A 40 14.23 -11.46 7.85
C THR A 40 15.54 -12.14 8.21
N VAL A 41 15.81 -13.27 7.57
CA VAL A 41 17.04 -14.05 7.77
C VAL A 41 17.97 -13.92 6.57
N GLY A 42 19.26 -14.03 6.81
CA GLY A 42 20.32 -13.90 5.82
C GLY A 42 21.16 -12.64 5.99
N SER A 43 22.29 -12.61 5.35
CA SER A 43 23.13 -11.42 5.25
C SER A 43 22.42 -10.31 4.48
N GLN A 44 22.91 -9.10 4.58
CA GLN A 44 22.34 -7.95 3.89
C GLN A 44 22.33 -8.17 2.35
N ASP A 45 23.42 -8.72 1.80
CA ASP A 45 23.54 -8.95 0.36
C ASP A 45 22.60 -10.06 -0.12
N GLU A 46 22.44 -11.14 0.67
CA GLU A 46 21.49 -12.22 0.35
C GLU A 46 20.05 -11.70 0.36
N VAL A 47 19.67 -10.92 1.37
CA VAL A 47 18.34 -10.34 1.47
C VAL A 47 18.10 -9.38 0.32
N PHE A 48 19.07 -8.54 -0.02
CA PHE A 48 18.96 -7.60 -1.14
C PHE A 48 18.81 -8.32 -2.48
N SER A 49 19.62 -9.36 -2.72
CA SER A 49 19.52 -10.21 -3.91
C SER A 49 18.16 -10.90 -4.02
N ARG A 50 17.64 -11.40 -2.90
CA ARG A 50 16.31 -12.03 -2.82
C ARG A 50 15.21 -11.05 -3.16
N ILE A 51 15.24 -9.83 -2.61
CA ILE A 51 14.28 -8.77 -2.94
C ILE A 51 14.28 -8.52 -4.45
N TYR A 52 15.46 -8.42 -5.04
CA TYR A 52 15.56 -8.14 -6.47
C TYR A 52 15.04 -9.31 -7.32
N SER A 53 15.43 -10.55 -7.02
CA SER A 53 15.06 -11.73 -7.79
C SER A 53 13.61 -12.15 -7.58
N GLN A 54 13.14 -12.22 -6.32
CA GLN A 54 11.82 -12.78 -6.01
C GLN A 54 10.72 -11.76 -6.00
N PHE A 55 10.99 -10.51 -5.62
CA PHE A 55 9.97 -9.47 -5.59
C PHE A 55 10.06 -8.55 -6.82
N MET A 56 11.17 -7.86 -7.03
CA MET A 56 11.24 -6.84 -8.08
C MET A 56 10.99 -7.41 -9.48
N ASN A 57 11.60 -8.56 -9.81
CA ASN A 57 11.45 -9.19 -11.12
C ASN A 57 10.07 -9.86 -11.32
N THR A 58 9.38 -10.24 -10.25
CA THR A 58 8.04 -10.86 -10.32
C THR A 58 6.93 -9.81 -10.31
N TYR A 59 7.07 -8.79 -9.46
CA TYR A 59 6.04 -7.77 -9.29
C TYR A 59 6.06 -6.74 -10.43
N TYR A 60 7.23 -6.40 -10.95
CA TYR A 60 7.40 -5.40 -12.00
C TYR A 60 7.87 -6.02 -13.31
N LYS A 61 7.27 -5.61 -14.43
CA LYS A 61 7.67 -6.10 -15.77
C LYS A 61 9.08 -5.71 -16.16
N SER A 62 9.56 -4.56 -15.71
CA SER A 62 10.86 -3.98 -16.06
C SER A 62 11.44 -3.22 -14.87
N PRO A 63 11.94 -3.91 -13.84
CA PRO A 63 12.43 -3.26 -12.61
C PRO A 63 13.47 -2.17 -12.88
N ALA A 64 14.38 -2.43 -13.82
CA ALA A 64 15.46 -1.49 -14.15
C ALA A 64 14.94 -0.11 -14.62
N THR A 65 13.73 -0.04 -15.19
CA THR A 65 13.16 1.23 -15.68
C THR A 65 12.50 2.06 -14.58
N ILE A 66 12.16 1.45 -13.46
CA ILE A 66 11.48 2.10 -12.34
C ILE A 66 12.40 2.41 -11.16
N ILE A 67 13.53 1.70 -11.06
CA ILE A 67 14.54 1.94 -10.04
C ILE A 67 15.34 3.19 -10.41
N GLN A 68 15.33 4.18 -9.52
CA GLN A 68 16.03 5.44 -9.69
C GLN A 68 17.36 5.50 -8.93
N GLN A 69 17.45 4.75 -7.85
CA GLN A 69 18.63 4.63 -7.01
C GLN A 69 18.76 3.21 -6.49
N ASN A 70 19.98 2.66 -6.56
CA ASN A 70 20.33 1.37 -6.00
C ASN A 70 21.80 1.39 -5.57
N ASP A 71 22.06 1.27 -4.27
CA ASP A 71 23.40 1.25 -3.69
C ASP A 71 23.73 -0.08 -3.00
N GLY A 72 22.93 -1.15 -3.24
CA GLY A 72 23.07 -2.46 -2.62
C GLY A 72 22.51 -2.55 -1.19
N ARG A 73 22.08 -1.43 -0.60
CA ARG A 73 21.46 -1.37 0.74
C ARG A 73 20.12 -0.65 0.73
N THR A 74 20.01 0.31 -0.18
CA THR A 74 18.81 1.11 -0.37
C THR A 74 18.44 1.08 -1.84
N MET A 75 17.18 0.75 -2.11
CA MET A 75 16.59 0.83 -3.43
C MET A 75 15.45 1.84 -3.39
N LYS A 76 15.47 2.80 -4.31
CA LYS A 76 14.39 3.76 -4.49
C LYS A 76 13.88 3.71 -5.91
N GLY A 77 12.60 3.82 -6.06
CA GLY A 77 11.99 3.83 -7.37
C GLY A 77 10.65 4.56 -7.39
N LYS A 78 10.13 4.67 -8.61
CA LYS A 78 8.84 5.30 -8.90
C LYS A 78 8.06 4.41 -9.83
N HIS A 79 6.78 4.19 -9.52
CA HIS A 79 5.88 3.45 -10.37
C HIS A 79 4.47 4.07 -10.35
N GLN A 80 3.52 3.46 -11.03
CA GLN A 80 2.16 3.95 -11.12
C GLN A 80 1.15 2.80 -11.19
N PHE A 81 -0.09 3.07 -10.76
CA PHE A 81 -1.23 2.19 -10.91
C PHE A 81 -2.49 2.98 -11.26
N GLN A 82 -3.53 2.30 -11.71
CA GLN A 82 -4.81 2.93 -12.05
C GLN A 82 -5.81 2.75 -10.93
N LEU A 83 -6.63 3.78 -10.73
CA LEU A 83 -7.80 3.75 -9.84
C LEU A 83 -9.05 3.47 -10.67
N ASP A 84 -9.90 2.59 -10.18
CA ASP A 84 -11.21 2.33 -10.77
C ASP A 84 -12.17 3.48 -10.43
N ASN A 85 -12.61 4.21 -11.45
CA ASN A 85 -13.59 5.28 -11.33
C ASN A 85 -15.01 4.87 -11.74
N GLY A 86 -15.20 3.56 -12.03
CA GLY A 86 -16.49 3.02 -12.47
C GLY A 86 -16.78 3.21 -13.97
N ASP A 87 -15.89 3.85 -14.74
CA ASP A 87 -16.06 3.94 -16.21
C ASP A 87 -15.76 2.57 -16.85
N ALA A 88 -16.61 2.16 -17.78
CA ALA A 88 -16.41 0.91 -18.52
C ALA A 88 -15.11 0.88 -19.33
N MET A 89 -14.60 2.05 -19.73
CA MET A 89 -13.34 2.18 -20.44
C MET A 89 -12.18 2.45 -19.48
N LYS A 90 -11.36 1.43 -19.21
CA LYS A 90 -10.16 1.56 -18.38
C LYS A 90 -9.17 2.63 -18.80
N SER A 91 -9.18 3.03 -20.08
CA SER A 91 -8.35 4.13 -20.57
C SER A 91 -8.67 5.50 -19.94
N LYS A 92 -9.88 5.64 -19.38
CA LYS A 92 -10.32 6.83 -18.65
C LYS A 92 -10.06 6.78 -17.14
N TRP A 93 -9.54 5.68 -16.66
CA TRP A 93 -9.22 5.53 -15.25
C TRP A 93 -8.03 6.39 -14.89
N PRO A 94 -8.09 7.15 -13.78
CA PRO A 94 -6.98 7.98 -13.37
C PRO A 94 -5.76 7.16 -12.95
N TRP A 95 -4.58 7.68 -13.29
CA TRP A 95 -3.32 7.11 -12.87
C TRP A 95 -2.83 7.80 -11.59
N VAL A 96 -2.33 7.00 -10.66
CA VAL A 96 -1.61 7.46 -9.47
C VAL A 96 -0.17 6.98 -9.56
N THR A 97 0.77 7.90 -9.43
CA THR A 97 2.18 7.58 -9.24
C THR A 97 2.51 7.52 -7.76
N TYR A 98 3.49 6.71 -7.40
CA TYR A 98 4.01 6.62 -6.04
C TYR A 98 5.52 6.38 -6.06
N TYR A 99 6.17 6.72 -4.97
CA TYR A 99 7.57 6.38 -4.74
C TYR A 99 7.66 5.26 -3.72
N PHE A 100 8.59 4.33 -3.95
CA PHE A 100 8.94 3.32 -2.97
C PHE A 100 10.40 3.48 -2.56
N THR A 101 10.66 3.17 -1.30
CA THR A 101 12.01 3.03 -0.75
C THR A 101 12.09 1.72 -0.01
N ILE A 102 13.10 0.91 -0.32
CA ILE A 102 13.42 -0.34 0.37
C ILE A 102 14.81 -0.19 0.97
N GLU A 103 14.93 -0.38 2.28
CA GLU A 103 16.19 -0.28 3.02
C GLU A 103 16.47 -1.60 3.71
N VAL A 104 17.63 -2.18 3.40
CA VAL A 104 18.07 -3.47 3.95
C VAL A 104 19.12 -3.21 5.02
N ARG A 105 18.93 -3.81 6.19
CA ARG A 105 19.91 -3.88 7.29
C ARG A 105 20.01 -5.33 7.74
N GLU A 106 21.04 -5.62 8.48
CA GLU A 106 21.20 -6.96 9.06
C GLU A 106 19.96 -7.35 9.88
N GLY A 107 19.37 -8.52 9.55
CA GLY A 107 18.20 -9.09 10.21
C GLY A 107 16.86 -8.38 9.96
N ARG A 108 16.81 -7.31 9.16
CA ARG A 108 15.56 -6.57 8.92
C ARG A 108 15.55 -5.77 7.63
N VAL A 109 14.36 -5.61 7.09
CA VAL A 109 14.09 -4.76 5.93
C VAL A 109 13.00 -3.76 6.28
N ARG A 110 13.12 -2.55 5.78
CA ARG A 110 12.06 -1.55 5.83
C ARG A 110 11.63 -1.18 4.43
N TYR A 111 10.34 -1.17 4.16
CA TYR A 111 9.82 -0.50 2.99
C TYR A 111 9.02 0.74 3.37
N THR A 112 8.94 1.66 2.44
CA THR A 112 8.12 2.87 2.52
C THR A 112 7.51 3.14 1.16
N LEU A 113 6.18 3.31 1.10
CA LEU A 113 5.45 3.81 -0.06
C LEU A 113 4.91 5.19 0.29
N THR A 114 5.18 6.17 -0.55
CA THR A 114 4.81 7.57 -0.28
C THR A 114 4.73 8.38 -1.57
N ASP A 115 4.43 9.68 -1.46
CA ASP A 115 4.33 10.61 -2.60
C ASP A 115 3.30 10.12 -3.64
N PHE A 116 2.11 9.76 -3.16
CA PHE A 116 1.02 9.39 -4.04
C PHE A 116 0.49 10.63 -4.76
N MET A 117 0.61 10.64 -6.08
CA MET A 117 0.26 11.79 -6.91
C MET A 117 -0.68 11.35 -8.03
N GLN A 118 -1.84 11.98 -8.15
CA GLN A 118 -2.69 11.80 -9.33
C GLN A 118 -2.00 12.39 -10.56
N LYS A 119 -1.87 11.59 -11.59
CA LYS A 119 -1.28 12.03 -12.86
C LYS A 119 -2.32 12.73 -13.71
N THR A 120 -2.19 14.05 -13.82
CA THR A 120 -2.98 14.92 -14.69
C THR A 120 -2.02 15.81 -15.52
N GLN A 121 -2.49 16.90 -16.10
CA GLN A 121 -1.61 17.90 -16.71
C GLN A 121 -0.65 18.54 -15.68
N SER A 122 -1.15 18.74 -14.44
CA SER A 122 -0.34 19.06 -13.25
C SER A 122 -0.54 17.93 -12.25
N ASN A 123 0.55 17.38 -11.66
CA ASN A 123 0.43 16.34 -10.64
C ASN A 123 -0.21 16.91 -9.37
N HIS A 124 -1.26 16.24 -8.86
CA HIS A 124 -1.96 16.62 -7.65
C HIS A 124 -1.67 15.61 -6.53
N PRO A 125 -1.24 16.07 -5.34
CA PRO A 125 -1.06 15.21 -4.18
C PRO A 125 -2.38 14.53 -3.78
N CYS A 126 -2.36 13.21 -3.56
CA CYS A 126 -3.56 12.49 -3.14
C CYS A 126 -4.00 12.85 -1.70
N GLU A 127 -3.15 13.51 -0.92
CA GLU A 127 -3.47 14.08 0.38
C GLU A 127 -4.59 15.13 0.30
N GLU A 128 -4.70 15.86 -0.80
CA GLU A 128 -5.75 16.85 -1.04
C GLU A 128 -7.16 16.21 -1.01
N TRP A 129 -7.27 14.94 -1.36
CA TRP A 129 -8.53 14.20 -1.36
C TRP A 129 -9.12 13.96 0.04
N MET A 130 -8.31 14.10 1.08
CA MET A 130 -8.76 13.95 2.47
C MET A 130 -9.50 15.18 3.00
N ASN A 131 -9.33 16.34 2.35
CA ASN A 131 -9.97 17.58 2.75
C ASN A 131 -11.41 17.65 2.22
N LYS A 132 -12.38 17.20 3.04
CA LYS A 132 -13.81 17.21 2.69
C LYS A 132 -14.42 18.61 2.69
N GLU A 133 -13.73 19.61 3.24
CA GLU A 133 -14.15 21.01 3.26
C GLU A 133 -13.69 21.77 2.01
N ASP A 134 -12.87 21.14 1.17
CA ASP A 134 -12.42 21.74 -0.09
C ASP A 134 -13.63 21.91 -1.04
N PRO A 135 -13.85 23.11 -1.60
CA PRO A 135 -14.93 23.34 -2.57
C PRO A 135 -14.86 22.45 -3.82
N LEU A 136 -13.70 21.89 -4.12
CA LEU A 136 -13.46 20.97 -5.24
C LEU A 136 -13.61 19.49 -4.84
N TYR A 137 -13.91 19.20 -3.56
CA TYR A 137 -14.06 17.84 -3.07
C TYR A 137 -15.10 17.06 -3.88
N GLN A 138 -14.76 15.81 -4.19
CA GLN A 138 -15.62 14.88 -4.93
C GLN A 138 -15.78 13.58 -4.10
N PRO A 139 -17.01 13.04 -3.94
CA PRO A 139 -17.23 11.82 -3.16
C PRO A 139 -16.46 10.59 -3.67
N ILE A 140 -16.08 10.57 -4.96
CA ILE A 140 -15.26 9.52 -5.54
C ILE A 140 -13.85 9.45 -4.91
N TRP A 141 -13.35 10.54 -4.35
CA TRP A 141 -12.04 10.61 -3.73
C TRP A 141 -11.92 9.69 -2.50
N ASP A 142 -13.00 9.51 -1.74
CA ASP A 142 -13.02 8.54 -0.63
C ASP A 142 -12.73 7.12 -1.16
N LYS A 143 -13.35 6.73 -2.27
CA LYS A 143 -13.10 5.42 -2.93
C LYS A 143 -11.68 5.32 -3.47
N TYR A 144 -11.12 6.42 -3.94
CA TYR A 144 -9.73 6.44 -4.42
C TYR A 144 -8.74 6.25 -3.27
N LEU A 145 -8.98 6.86 -2.11
CA LEU A 145 -8.16 6.65 -0.91
C LEU A 145 -8.24 5.20 -0.40
N GLU A 146 -9.44 4.58 -0.42
CA GLU A 146 -9.60 3.16 -0.13
C GLU A 146 -8.80 2.27 -1.10
N GLN A 147 -8.80 2.59 -2.39
CA GLN A 147 -8.04 1.85 -3.39
C GLN A 147 -6.53 2.02 -3.22
N ILE A 148 -6.05 3.21 -2.83
CA ILE A 148 -4.64 3.44 -2.47
C ILE A 148 -4.25 2.55 -1.28
N THR A 149 -5.10 2.47 -0.26
CA THR A 149 -4.86 1.60 0.90
C THR A 149 -4.77 0.15 0.48
N ALA A 150 -5.78 -0.34 -0.26
CA ALA A 150 -5.80 -1.73 -0.74
C ALA A 150 -4.59 -2.06 -1.62
N PHE A 151 -4.17 -1.12 -2.48
CA PHE A 151 -2.96 -1.26 -3.29
C PHE A 151 -1.71 -1.39 -2.42
N ALA A 152 -1.56 -0.52 -1.42
CA ALA A 152 -0.37 -0.52 -0.55
C ALA A 152 -0.29 -1.77 0.33
N GLU A 153 -1.43 -2.29 0.78
CA GLU A 153 -1.53 -3.55 1.52
C GLU A 153 -1.15 -4.76 0.65
N ASP A 154 -1.69 -4.84 -0.58
CA ASP A 154 -1.34 -5.90 -1.54
C ASP A 154 0.15 -5.86 -1.91
N TRP A 155 0.68 -4.66 -2.16
CA TRP A 155 2.10 -4.46 -2.42
C TRP A 155 2.96 -4.95 -1.24
N GLY A 156 2.60 -4.55 -0.03
CA GLY A 156 3.30 -4.96 1.19
C GLY A 156 3.28 -6.47 1.42
N LYS A 157 2.13 -7.11 1.19
CA LYS A 157 1.97 -8.56 1.28
C LYS A 157 2.87 -9.29 0.27
N LYS A 158 2.85 -8.90 -0.99
CA LYS A 158 3.71 -9.49 -2.02
C LYS A 158 5.19 -9.24 -1.76
N PHE A 159 5.53 -8.09 -1.19
CA PHE A 159 6.89 -7.81 -0.75
C PHE A 159 7.33 -8.78 0.35
N GLU A 160 6.49 -9.03 1.35
CA GLU A 160 6.76 -9.99 2.43
C GLU A 160 6.91 -11.41 1.89
N GLU A 161 6.06 -11.83 0.95
CA GLU A 161 6.17 -13.13 0.27
C GLU A 161 7.53 -13.28 -0.45
N GLY A 162 8.01 -12.22 -1.10
CA GLY A 162 9.30 -12.19 -1.78
C GLY A 162 10.52 -12.14 -0.83
N LEU A 163 10.31 -11.96 0.47
CA LEU A 163 11.39 -12.04 1.48
C LEU A 163 11.62 -13.47 2.02
N VAL A 164 10.70 -14.39 1.77
CA VAL A 164 10.81 -15.77 2.25
C VAL A 164 11.96 -16.45 1.51
N PRO A 165 12.96 -17.04 2.21
CA PRO A 165 14.02 -17.80 1.54
C PRO A 165 13.42 -18.96 0.73
N GLU A 166 13.96 -19.18 -0.47
CA GLU A 166 13.67 -20.43 -1.19
C GLU A 166 14.09 -21.61 -0.34
N LYS A 167 13.22 -22.61 -0.22
CA LYS A 167 13.61 -23.88 0.39
C LYS A 167 14.68 -24.49 -0.50
N ILE A 168 15.90 -24.62 0.00
CA ILE A 168 16.94 -25.43 -0.64
C ILE A 168 16.39 -26.87 -0.56
N ILE A 169 15.95 -27.41 -1.68
CA ILE A 169 15.72 -28.84 -1.81
C ILE A 169 17.14 -29.41 -1.85
N GLU A 170 17.59 -30.00 -0.75
CA GLU A 170 18.82 -30.81 -0.78
C GLU A 170 18.55 -31.90 -1.82
N GLU A 171 19.21 -31.78 -2.99
CA GLU A 171 19.23 -32.87 -3.96
C GLU A 171 19.88 -34.06 -3.24
N GLU A 172 19.11 -35.15 -3.07
CA GLU A 172 19.68 -36.40 -2.58
C GLU A 172 20.87 -36.76 -3.47
N GLU A 173 22.04 -36.83 -2.85
CA GLU A 173 23.25 -37.32 -3.55
C GLU A 173 22.97 -38.72 -4.13
N TRP A 174 23.17 -38.86 -5.43
CA TRP A 174 23.08 -40.12 -6.17
C TRP A 174 24.30 -41.00 -5.86
#